data_83b7fcb1a4c52c999761d9489abb1e36
#
_entry.id   83b7fcb1a4c52c999761d9489abb1e36
#
_cell.length_a   1.000
_cell.length_b   1.000
_cell.length_c   1.000
_cell.angle_alpha   90.00
_cell.angle_beta   90.00
_cell.angle_gamma   90.00
#
_symmetry.space_group_name_H-M   'P 1'
#
loop_
_entity.id
_entity.type
_entity.pdbx_description
1 polymer ?
#
loop_
_entity_poly.entity_id
_entity_poly.type
_entity_poly.pdbx_seq_one_letter_code
_entity_poly.pdbx_strand_id
1 'polypeptide(L)'
;MEGCNTAEQNRLDLTQAYSGPFCTMNLADHGAEVIKIETPEKGDQTRGWGPMENGYSGYYAYINRNKKVITLNLKTEEGKQIFTELLKTADVVCENYKVGVLERLGFSYEKMKAINPGIIYGSISGFGLSGDLASHPAYDIVAQAMSGMMSVTSFPDGAPCKIGPSIGDNYTGAYLCMGVLMALYEREKTGAGRRIDVAMMDTLFSVMENFVVEYTIAGKTPHRAGNQDPSIAPFDSFRAKDGDFVMGCGTDKMYASLCGAMGREDLAKDPRFLTNLDRCENYGALKPLIEAWTTTKTVKELEKIISGLSIPFGEILNIPQAAEHPQTKERNMLWNVYQSGMERTIRIPGTPIKIHGEADEPRKAAPLLGEDNASVFGELGYDAASVEDLENQYAEGQLLLERLEMGHNLLGGDKNRWSTESICVEEIPVSPVLFTRRTQTNYKNSDVSVERWFELFEIVQRQKLRATGSVVLTYHNNPLEQFYQRDCDLEICIQVNEAVAAPAAKTFGGFTAVTALHVGRNEDIIQTHIKAIKWLNQQGYTIAGQVSEEYIISPVDITNEEDHITKVIIPIEKPETGKSTV
;
A
#
# COMPACT_ATOMS: atom_id res chain seq x y z
N MET A 1 7.48 12.43 40.48
CA MET A 1 7.10 11.36 39.49
C MET A 1 7.77 11.78 38.20
N GLU A 2 8.92 11.19 37.92
CA GLU A 2 9.55 11.35 36.61
C GLU A 2 8.57 10.77 35.58
N GLY A 3 8.21 11.57 34.60
CA GLY A 3 7.29 11.16 33.56
C GLY A 3 7.82 9.91 32.85
N CYS A 4 6.96 9.00 32.52
CA CYS A 4 7.29 7.83 31.69
C CYS A 4 7.96 8.36 30.40
N ASN A 5 9.29 8.25 30.34
CA ASN A 5 10.09 8.78 29.24
C ASN A 5 9.95 7.82 28.05
N THR A 6 8.84 7.97 27.28
CA THR A 6 8.59 7.17 26.09
C THR A 6 9.54 7.53 24.93
N ALA A 7 10.34 8.59 25.08
CA ALA A 7 11.24 9.12 24.05
C ALA A 7 12.52 8.29 23.83
N GLU A 8 12.85 7.33 24.71
CA GLU A 8 14.02 6.46 24.55
C GLU A 8 13.68 5.06 23.99
N GLN A 9 12.45 4.81 23.59
CA GLN A 9 12.01 3.49 23.18
C GLN A 9 11.91 3.40 21.65
N ASN A 10 12.71 2.51 21.06
CA ASN A 10 12.75 2.27 19.61
C ASN A 10 11.73 1.21 19.17
N ARG A 11 10.87 1.57 18.24
CA ARG A 11 9.84 0.69 17.68
C ARG A 11 10.07 0.47 16.21
N LEU A 12 10.26 -0.78 15.81
CA LEU A 12 10.42 -1.16 14.41
C LEU A 12 9.04 -1.47 13.81
N ASP A 13 8.71 -0.74 12.78
CA ASP A 13 7.43 -0.83 12.06
C ASP A 13 7.64 -1.48 10.69
N LEU A 14 7.36 -2.78 10.59
CA LEU A 14 7.36 -3.56 9.34
C LEU A 14 5.96 -3.59 8.70
N THR A 15 5.00 -2.85 9.26
CA THR A 15 3.61 -2.93 8.83
C THR A 15 3.35 -2.19 7.52
N GLN A 16 2.30 -2.59 6.81
CA GLN A 16 1.87 -1.99 5.54
C GLN A 16 0.37 -1.71 5.55
N ALA A 17 -0.09 -0.93 4.59
CA ALA A 17 -1.48 -0.55 4.41
C ALA A 17 -2.02 0.29 5.58
N TYR A 18 -2.94 -0.24 6.42
CA TYR A 18 -3.63 0.60 7.38
C TYR A 18 -3.54 0.11 8.83
N SER A 19 -3.98 -1.11 9.14
CA SER A 19 -4.17 -1.58 10.52
C SER A 19 -2.91 -1.49 11.39
N GLY A 20 -1.80 -2.02 10.89
CA GLY A 20 -0.51 -1.93 11.57
C GLY A 20 0.05 -0.50 11.63
N PRO A 21 0.12 0.23 10.50
CA PRO A 21 0.51 1.64 10.51
C PRO A 21 -0.35 2.51 11.44
N PHE A 22 -1.65 2.19 11.63
CA PHE A 22 -2.51 2.89 12.59
C PHE A 22 -2.06 2.63 14.04
N CYS A 23 -1.67 1.41 14.38
CA CYS A 23 -1.07 1.11 15.69
C CYS A 23 0.18 1.94 15.93
N THR A 24 1.13 1.89 15.01
CA THR A 24 2.44 2.53 15.15
C THR A 24 2.34 4.06 15.05
N MET A 25 1.36 4.60 14.29
CA MET A 25 1.03 6.03 14.29
C MET A 25 0.56 6.51 15.68
N ASN A 26 -0.34 5.74 16.34
CA ASN A 26 -0.80 6.11 17.69
C ASN A 26 0.36 6.12 18.69
N LEU A 27 1.29 5.19 18.60
CA LEU A 27 2.50 5.20 19.43
C LEU A 27 3.38 6.41 19.11
N ALA A 28 3.57 6.72 17.82
CA ALA A 28 4.38 7.86 17.38
C ALA A 28 3.75 9.20 17.79
N ASP A 29 2.44 9.37 17.69
CA ASP A 29 1.73 10.58 18.12
C ASP A 29 1.95 10.90 19.61
N HIS A 30 2.19 9.87 20.43
CA HIS A 30 2.41 9.99 21.87
C HIS A 30 3.88 9.82 22.29
N GLY A 31 4.83 10.08 21.39
CA GLY A 31 6.23 10.26 21.75
C GLY A 31 7.14 9.08 21.49
N ALA A 32 6.62 7.96 21.03
CA ALA A 32 7.47 6.86 20.64
C ALA A 32 8.33 7.22 19.42
N GLU A 33 9.59 6.85 19.42
CA GLU A 33 10.37 6.79 18.19
C GLU A 33 9.96 5.57 17.39
N VAL A 34 9.43 5.77 16.19
CA VAL A 34 8.99 4.71 15.30
C VAL A 34 9.84 4.75 14.03
N ILE A 35 10.59 3.68 13.78
CA ILE A 35 11.35 3.49 12.55
C ILE A 35 10.56 2.54 11.66
N LYS A 36 9.92 3.10 10.63
CA LYS A 36 9.21 2.31 9.64
C LYS A 36 10.20 1.79 8.60
N ILE A 37 10.16 0.48 8.39
CA ILE A 37 11.03 -0.23 7.46
C ILE A 37 10.22 -0.58 6.22
N GLU A 38 10.58 0.01 5.11
CA GLU A 38 9.91 -0.20 3.81
C GLU A 38 10.84 -0.90 2.83
N THR A 39 10.26 -1.53 1.80
CA THR A 39 11.07 -2.06 0.71
C THR A 39 11.64 -0.90 -0.11
N PRO A 40 12.88 -0.98 -0.59
CA PRO A 40 13.52 0.11 -1.34
C PRO A 40 12.75 0.52 -2.60
N GLU A 41 12.05 -0.43 -3.20
CA GLU A 41 11.45 -0.29 -4.53
C GLU A 41 10.16 0.52 -4.54
N LYS A 42 9.18 0.05 -3.79
CA LYS A 42 7.80 0.58 -3.84
C LYS A 42 7.35 1.16 -2.51
N GLY A 43 8.07 0.84 -1.44
CA GLY A 43 7.69 1.22 -0.09
C GLY A 43 6.37 0.59 0.36
N ASP A 44 5.64 1.29 1.20
CA ASP A 44 4.30 0.92 1.64
C ASP A 44 3.29 1.13 0.50
N GLN A 45 2.35 0.19 0.33
CA GLN A 45 1.30 0.26 -0.68
C GLN A 45 0.51 1.58 -0.64
N THR A 46 0.36 2.18 0.54
CA THR A 46 -0.36 3.45 0.70
C THR A 46 0.33 4.63 0.03
N ARG A 47 1.59 4.52 -0.37
CA ARG A 47 2.25 5.54 -1.20
C ARG A 47 1.59 5.71 -2.57
N GLY A 48 0.90 4.67 -3.07
CA GLY A 48 0.11 4.70 -4.31
C GLY A 48 -1.39 4.93 -4.12
N TRP A 49 -1.88 5.14 -2.88
CA TRP A 49 -3.32 5.30 -2.63
C TRP A 49 -3.72 6.77 -2.57
N GLY A 50 -4.83 7.10 -3.24
CA GLY A 50 -5.36 8.47 -3.24
C GLY A 50 -5.93 8.95 -1.91
N PRO A 51 -6.14 10.26 -1.76
CA PRO A 51 -5.93 11.29 -2.79
C PRO A 51 -4.44 11.55 -3.07
N MET A 52 -4.10 11.73 -4.35
CA MET A 52 -2.73 12.01 -4.79
C MET A 52 -2.56 13.49 -5.13
N GLU A 53 -1.43 14.08 -4.75
CA GLU A 53 -1.03 15.43 -5.14
C GLU A 53 0.49 15.49 -5.32
N ASN A 54 0.97 16.01 -6.46
CA ASN A 54 2.39 16.02 -6.84
C ASN A 54 3.06 14.63 -6.77
N GLY A 55 2.29 13.55 -7.06
CA GLY A 55 2.78 12.19 -6.94
C GLY A 55 2.88 11.65 -5.50
N TYR A 56 2.47 12.42 -4.49
CA TYR A 56 2.50 12.03 -3.09
C TYR A 56 1.09 11.70 -2.56
N SER A 57 0.99 10.66 -1.74
CA SER A 57 -0.27 10.16 -1.20
C SER A 57 -0.69 10.90 0.07
N GLY A 58 -1.90 11.48 0.06
CA GLY A 58 -2.53 12.02 1.27
C GLY A 58 -2.89 10.94 2.29
N TYR A 59 -3.16 9.73 1.82
CA TYR A 59 -3.42 8.59 2.69
C TYR A 59 -2.15 8.19 3.47
N TYR A 60 -1.01 8.10 2.77
CA TYR A 60 0.29 7.86 3.38
C TYR A 60 0.66 8.97 4.38
N ALA A 61 0.45 10.24 3.99
CA ALA A 61 0.70 11.41 4.84
C ALA A 61 -0.06 11.35 6.17
N TYR A 62 -1.32 10.87 6.13
CA TYR A 62 -2.13 10.70 7.33
C TYR A 62 -1.59 9.63 8.26
N ILE A 63 -1.32 8.42 7.73
CA ILE A 63 -1.09 7.23 8.57
C ILE A 63 0.38 7.07 9.03
N ASN A 64 1.33 7.79 8.40
CA ASN A 64 2.76 7.65 8.70
C ASN A 64 3.42 8.92 9.26
N ARG A 65 2.62 9.90 9.71
CA ARG A 65 3.13 11.06 10.45
C ARG A 65 3.91 10.65 11.70
N ASN A 66 4.85 11.49 12.13
CA ASN A 66 5.68 11.30 13.32
C ASN A 66 6.63 10.08 13.28
N LYS A 67 6.76 9.39 12.13
CA LYS A 67 7.68 8.25 11.98
C LYS A 67 8.97 8.68 11.29
N LYS A 68 10.06 7.93 11.52
CA LYS A 68 11.23 7.84 10.64
C LYS A 68 10.96 6.74 9.60
N VAL A 69 11.51 6.87 8.38
CA VAL A 69 11.37 5.85 7.33
C VAL A 69 12.73 5.49 6.77
N ILE A 70 13.06 4.22 6.83
CA ILE A 70 14.22 3.64 6.15
C ILE A 70 13.79 2.62 5.10
N THR A 71 14.63 2.44 4.11
CA THR A 71 14.48 1.39 3.10
C THR A 71 15.43 0.23 3.40
N LEU A 72 14.89 -1.00 3.46
CA LEU A 72 15.68 -2.18 3.77
C LEU A 72 15.14 -3.42 3.05
N ASN A 73 16.02 -4.14 2.35
CA ASN A 73 15.67 -5.39 1.70
C ASN A 73 16.01 -6.59 2.62
N LEU A 74 15.02 -7.09 3.35
CA LEU A 74 15.19 -8.24 4.25
C LEU A 74 15.44 -9.59 3.54
N LYS A 75 15.51 -9.61 2.21
CA LYS A 75 15.90 -10.81 1.44
C LYS A 75 17.41 -10.92 1.29
N THR A 76 18.16 -9.81 1.37
CA THR A 76 19.63 -9.80 1.31
C THR A 76 20.25 -10.07 2.67
N GLU A 77 21.48 -10.57 2.69
CA GLU A 77 22.18 -10.82 3.97
C GLU A 77 22.56 -9.52 4.67
N GLU A 78 22.92 -8.48 3.92
CA GLU A 78 23.20 -7.13 4.42
C GLU A 78 21.96 -6.53 5.09
N GLY A 79 20.80 -6.61 4.44
CA GLY A 79 19.55 -6.15 5.01
C GLY A 79 19.15 -6.90 6.29
N LYS A 80 19.37 -8.22 6.32
CA LYS A 80 19.17 -9.03 7.53
C LYS A 80 20.13 -8.65 8.64
N GLN A 81 21.38 -8.33 8.31
CA GLN A 81 22.37 -7.91 9.28
C GLN A 81 21.97 -6.56 9.90
N ILE A 82 21.62 -5.56 9.10
CA ILE A 82 21.16 -4.24 9.57
C ILE A 82 19.92 -4.41 10.45
N PHE A 83 18.95 -5.21 10.04
CA PHE A 83 17.75 -5.47 10.84
C PHE A 83 18.09 -6.16 12.17
N THR A 84 19.08 -7.06 12.17
CA THR A 84 19.58 -7.69 13.41
C THR A 84 20.20 -6.68 14.35
N GLU A 85 20.95 -5.70 13.84
CA GLU A 85 21.50 -4.62 14.69
C GLU A 85 20.38 -3.74 15.29
N LEU A 86 19.39 -3.38 14.47
CA LEU A 86 18.22 -2.63 14.96
C LEU A 86 17.45 -3.40 16.05
N LEU A 87 17.30 -4.73 15.91
CA LEU A 87 16.62 -5.57 16.91
C LEU A 87 17.30 -5.55 18.28
N LYS A 88 18.63 -5.37 18.37
CA LYS A 88 19.35 -5.36 19.63
C LYS A 88 18.91 -4.23 20.57
N THR A 89 18.47 -3.12 19.99
CA THR A 89 18.04 -1.91 20.73
C THR A 89 16.54 -1.66 20.63
N ALA A 90 15.81 -2.46 19.84
CA ALA A 90 14.38 -2.28 19.69
C ALA A 90 13.60 -2.75 20.93
N ASP A 91 12.59 -2.01 21.31
CA ASP A 91 11.62 -2.40 22.33
C ASP A 91 10.47 -3.20 21.75
N VAL A 92 10.04 -2.85 20.54
CA VAL A 92 8.85 -3.40 19.89
C VAL A 92 9.12 -3.63 18.41
N VAL A 93 8.63 -4.73 17.87
CA VAL A 93 8.52 -4.99 16.44
C VAL A 93 7.04 -5.19 16.13
N CYS A 94 6.51 -4.41 15.18
CA CYS A 94 5.15 -4.56 14.68
C CYS A 94 5.18 -5.02 13.21
N GLU A 95 4.35 -6.01 12.86
CA GLU A 95 4.19 -6.45 11.48
C GLU A 95 2.73 -6.84 11.18
N ASN A 96 2.35 -6.86 9.89
CA ASN A 96 1.08 -7.36 9.41
C ASN A 96 1.23 -8.10 8.06
N TYR A 97 2.32 -8.82 7.91
CA TYR A 97 2.54 -9.71 6.77
C TYR A 97 1.61 -10.94 6.82
N LYS A 98 1.53 -11.67 5.73
CA LYS A 98 0.92 -13.00 5.78
C LYS A 98 1.69 -13.88 6.77
N VAL A 99 0.95 -14.68 7.53
CA VAL A 99 1.53 -15.59 8.52
C VAL A 99 2.68 -16.40 7.92
N GLY A 100 3.81 -16.42 8.62
CA GLY A 100 5.01 -17.14 8.22
C GLY A 100 5.95 -16.39 7.26
N VAL A 101 5.64 -15.18 6.83
CA VAL A 101 6.54 -14.41 5.94
C VAL A 101 7.80 -13.99 6.68
N LEU A 102 7.68 -13.39 7.86
CA LEU A 102 8.83 -12.92 8.63
C LEU A 102 9.70 -14.08 9.11
N GLU A 103 9.10 -15.21 9.44
CA GLU A 103 9.81 -16.46 9.75
C GLU A 103 10.63 -16.97 8.56
N ARG A 104 10.07 -16.94 7.34
CA ARG A 104 10.82 -17.32 6.11
C ARG A 104 11.95 -16.37 5.78
N LEU A 105 11.81 -15.09 6.13
CA LEU A 105 12.90 -14.10 6.04
C LEU A 105 14.00 -14.34 7.10
N GLY A 106 13.76 -15.27 8.02
CA GLY A 106 14.71 -15.66 9.05
C GLY A 106 14.52 -14.97 10.39
N PHE A 107 13.39 -14.32 10.64
CA PHE A 107 13.09 -13.57 11.86
C PHE A 107 11.82 -14.10 12.53
N SER A 108 11.87 -15.35 13.02
CA SER A 108 10.83 -15.87 13.92
C SER A 108 10.87 -15.14 15.27
N TYR A 109 9.76 -15.14 16.00
CA TYR A 109 9.72 -14.58 17.35
C TYR A 109 10.81 -15.16 18.26
N GLU A 110 11.05 -16.47 18.20
CA GLU A 110 12.07 -17.13 19.02
C GLU A 110 13.49 -16.64 18.68
N LYS A 111 13.77 -16.39 17.39
CA LYS A 111 15.06 -15.81 16.99
C LYS A 111 15.20 -14.36 17.43
N MET A 112 14.15 -13.54 17.26
CA MET A 112 14.18 -12.15 17.75
C MET A 112 14.35 -12.09 19.26
N LYS A 113 13.67 -12.96 20.01
CA LYS A 113 13.81 -13.10 21.45
C LYS A 113 15.20 -13.58 21.87
N ALA A 114 15.87 -14.41 21.07
CA ALA A 114 17.25 -14.82 21.33
C ALA A 114 18.24 -13.65 21.15
N ILE A 115 17.97 -12.72 20.21
CA ILE A 115 18.75 -11.50 20.01
C ILE A 115 18.49 -10.48 21.12
N ASN A 116 17.20 -10.27 21.45
CA ASN A 116 16.74 -9.33 22.48
C ASN A 116 15.64 -9.97 23.33
N PRO A 117 15.96 -10.49 24.52
CA PRO A 117 14.99 -11.15 25.39
C PRO A 117 13.82 -10.27 25.86
N GLY A 118 14.00 -8.95 25.83
CA GLY A 118 12.99 -7.97 26.19
C GLY A 118 12.07 -7.56 25.03
N ILE A 119 12.27 -8.10 23.82
CA ILE A 119 11.53 -7.70 22.62
C ILE A 119 10.03 -8.01 22.71
N ILE A 120 9.22 -7.03 22.43
CA ILE A 120 7.77 -7.19 22.25
C ILE A 120 7.49 -7.33 20.76
N TYR A 121 6.88 -8.42 20.38
CA TYR A 121 6.52 -8.70 18.99
C TYR A 121 5.01 -8.66 18.81
N GLY A 122 4.52 -7.69 18.06
CA GLY A 122 3.12 -7.49 17.76
C GLY A 122 2.78 -7.81 16.30
N SER A 123 1.87 -8.75 16.08
CA SER A 123 1.41 -9.12 14.75
C SER A 123 -0.09 -8.89 14.56
N ILE A 124 -0.46 -8.38 13.38
CA ILE A 124 -1.84 -8.29 12.91
C ILE A 124 -2.04 -9.24 11.75
N SER A 125 -3.10 -10.02 11.80
CA SER A 125 -3.52 -10.88 10.70
C SER A 125 -5.04 -10.80 10.46
N GLY A 126 -5.52 -11.41 9.38
CA GLY A 126 -6.95 -11.48 9.10
C GLY A 126 -7.70 -12.35 10.09
N PHE A 127 -7.12 -13.52 10.43
CA PHE A 127 -7.81 -14.61 11.12
C PHE A 127 -7.02 -15.21 12.30
N GLY A 128 -5.93 -14.58 12.71
CA GLY A 128 -5.07 -15.10 13.78
C GLY A 128 -3.97 -16.04 13.27
N LEU A 129 -3.09 -16.43 14.19
CA LEU A 129 -1.93 -17.29 13.89
C LEU A 129 -2.25 -18.79 13.90
N SER A 130 -3.50 -19.17 14.18
CA SER A 130 -3.97 -20.57 14.28
C SER A 130 -5.33 -20.75 13.62
N GLY A 131 -5.73 -22.01 13.41
CA GLY A 131 -6.97 -22.38 12.74
C GLY A 131 -6.82 -22.46 11.20
N ASP A 132 -7.87 -22.97 10.55
CA ASP A 132 -7.86 -23.31 9.12
C ASP A 132 -7.66 -22.07 8.21
N LEU A 133 -8.02 -20.89 8.70
CA LEU A 133 -7.94 -19.63 7.95
C LEU A 133 -6.65 -18.85 8.22
N ALA A 134 -5.75 -19.30 9.07
CA ALA A 134 -4.55 -18.56 9.48
C ALA A 134 -3.69 -18.08 8.29
N SER A 135 -3.60 -18.88 7.21
CA SER A 135 -2.83 -18.53 6.00
C SER A 135 -3.60 -17.70 4.98
N HIS A 136 -4.91 -17.44 5.20
CA HIS A 136 -5.75 -16.72 4.24
C HIS A 136 -5.50 -15.20 4.33
N PRO A 137 -5.41 -14.52 3.19
CA PRO A 137 -5.34 -13.06 3.20
C PRO A 137 -6.69 -12.46 3.57
N ALA A 138 -6.67 -11.32 4.27
CA ALA A 138 -7.86 -10.53 4.53
C ALA A 138 -7.55 -9.04 4.39
N TYR A 139 -8.55 -8.31 3.92
CA TYR A 139 -8.69 -6.87 4.10
C TYR A 139 -9.89 -6.61 5.00
N ASP A 140 -10.03 -5.38 5.48
CA ASP A 140 -11.15 -4.94 6.33
C ASP A 140 -12.52 -5.48 5.90
N ILE A 141 -12.88 -5.38 4.62
CA ILE A 141 -14.18 -5.83 4.11
C ILE A 141 -14.41 -7.33 4.30
N VAL A 142 -13.36 -8.14 4.18
CA VAL A 142 -13.44 -9.60 4.39
C VAL A 142 -13.68 -9.90 5.87
N ALA A 143 -12.96 -9.21 6.76
CA ALA A 143 -13.13 -9.35 8.20
C ALA A 143 -14.53 -8.88 8.65
N GLN A 144 -15.05 -7.76 8.12
CA GLN A 144 -16.42 -7.31 8.38
C GLN A 144 -17.48 -8.31 7.92
N ALA A 145 -17.27 -8.98 6.79
CA ALA A 145 -18.19 -10.00 6.29
C ALA A 145 -18.20 -11.24 7.20
N MET A 146 -17.01 -11.73 7.58
CA MET A 146 -16.86 -13.00 8.29
C MET A 146 -17.07 -12.90 9.81
N SER A 147 -16.93 -11.71 10.40
CA SER A 147 -17.26 -11.49 11.82
C SER A 147 -18.76 -11.41 12.11
N GLY A 148 -19.60 -11.35 11.08
CA GLY A 148 -21.04 -11.15 11.22
C GLY A 148 -21.47 -9.68 11.18
N MET A 149 -20.56 -8.71 11.22
CA MET A 149 -20.87 -7.28 11.26
C MET A 149 -21.76 -6.82 10.09
N MET A 150 -21.46 -7.28 8.87
CA MET A 150 -22.28 -6.95 7.71
C MET A 150 -23.70 -7.53 7.78
N SER A 151 -23.92 -8.61 8.55
CA SER A 151 -25.24 -9.22 8.67
C SER A 151 -26.24 -8.35 9.46
N VAL A 152 -25.74 -7.46 10.32
CA VAL A 152 -26.54 -6.55 11.17
C VAL A 152 -26.45 -5.09 10.71
N THR A 153 -25.61 -4.78 9.72
CA THR A 153 -25.41 -3.42 9.20
C THR A 153 -26.23 -3.21 7.93
N SER A 154 -27.10 -2.22 7.90
CA SER A 154 -28.01 -1.75 6.86
C SER A 154 -29.44 -1.64 7.35
N PHE A 155 -30.33 -1.07 6.53
CA PHE A 155 -31.78 -1.06 6.79
C PHE A 155 -32.37 -2.47 6.60
N PRO A 156 -33.54 -2.77 7.23
CA PRO A 156 -34.13 -4.10 7.21
C PRO A 156 -34.26 -4.73 5.83
N ASP A 157 -34.72 -3.95 4.85
CA ASP A 157 -34.92 -4.39 3.46
C ASP A 157 -33.69 -4.20 2.57
N GLY A 158 -32.58 -3.67 3.13
CA GLY A 158 -31.32 -3.44 2.42
C GLY A 158 -30.46 -4.68 2.34
N ALA A 159 -29.52 -4.71 1.37
CA ALA A 159 -28.48 -5.71 1.34
C ALA A 159 -27.50 -5.54 2.52
N PRO A 160 -26.83 -6.61 2.98
CA PRO A 160 -25.71 -6.48 3.92
C PRO A 160 -24.67 -5.49 3.38
N CYS A 161 -24.24 -4.54 4.19
CA CYS A 161 -23.20 -3.59 3.79
C CYS A 161 -22.12 -3.44 4.86
N LYS A 162 -20.92 -3.04 4.42
CA LYS A 162 -19.85 -2.69 5.35
C LYS A 162 -20.11 -1.32 5.99
N ILE A 163 -19.53 -1.08 7.16
CA ILE A 163 -19.41 0.26 7.72
C ILE A 163 -18.49 1.10 6.82
N GLY A 164 -18.79 2.38 6.61
CA GLY A 164 -18.09 3.27 5.67
C GLY A 164 -16.56 3.26 5.83
N PRO A 165 -16.00 3.66 6.98
CA PRO A 165 -14.58 3.52 7.29
C PRO A 165 -14.13 2.06 7.40
N SER A 166 -12.81 1.81 7.28
CA SER A 166 -12.18 0.50 7.52
C SER A 166 -12.13 0.20 9.02
N ILE A 167 -13.28 -0.09 9.60
CA ILE A 167 -13.44 -0.20 11.05
C ILE A 167 -12.67 -1.40 11.63
N GLY A 168 -12.53 -2.47 10.86
CA GLY A 168 -11.72 -3.64 11.23
C GLY A 168 -10.26 -3.26 11.38
N ASP A 169 -9.72 -2.53 10.42
CA ASP A 169 -8.35 -2.03 10.50
C ASP A 169 -8.15 -1.09 11.70
N ASN A 170 -9.08 -0.13 11.91
CA ASN A 170 -8.99 0.84 13.00
C ASN A 170 -8.98 0.16 14.37
N TYR A 171 -9.96 -0.71 14.64
CA TYR A 171 -10.02 -1.41 15.92
C TYR A 171 -8.85 -2.35 16.11
N THR A 172 -8.46 -3.11 15.10
CA THR A 172 -7.33 -4.05 15.21
C THR A 172 -6.02 -3.32 15.50
N GLY A 173 -5.76 -2.19 14.82
CA GLY A 173 -4.61 -1.35 15.11
C GLY A 173 -4.64 -0.76 16.53
N ALA A 174 -5.82 -0.32 17.01
CA ALA A 174 -5.98 0.17 18.37
C ALA A 174 -5.78 -0.95 19.41
N TYR A 175 -6.31 -2.16 19.18
CA TYR A 175 -6.09 -3.30 20.06
C TYR A 175 -4.63 -3.73 20.09
N LEU A 176 -3.92 -3.71 18.94
CA LEU A 176 -2.48 -3.97 18.95
C LEU A 176 -1.73 -2.91 19.75
N CYS A 177 -2.07 -1.63 19.59
CA CYS A 177 -1.47 -0.55 20.38
C CYS A 177 -1.68 -0.78 21.89
N MET A 178 -2.89 -1.11 22.31
CA MET A 178 -3.16 -1.47 23.72
C MET A 178 -2.36 -2.68 24.18
N GLY A 179 -2.31 -3.75 23.35
CA GLY A 179 -1.52 -4.94 23.65
C GLY A 179 -0.04 -4.64 23.83
N VAL A 180 0.54 -3.80 22.97
CA VAL A 180 1.92 -3.33 23.07
C VAL A 180 2.16 -2.58 24.39
N LEU A 181 1.27 -1.64 24.75
CA LEU A 181 1.38 -0.90 26.01
C LEU A 181 1.25 -1.79 27.24
N MET A 182 0.35 -2.78 27.22
CA MET A 182 0.21 -3.79 28.28
C MET A 182 1.49 -4.63 28.42
N ALA A 183 2.08 -5.06 27.32
CA ALA A 183 3.31 -5.84 27.31
C ALA A 183 4.53 -5.01 27.77
N LEU A 184 4.61 -3.75 27.37
CA LEU A 184 5.63 -2.81 27.87
C LEU A 184 5.52 -2.63 29.40
N TYR A 185 4.32 -2.42 29.92
CA TYR A 185 4.07 -2.29 31.35
C TYR A 185 4.42 -3.57 32.14
N GLU A 186 4.13 -4.76 31.58
CA GLU A 186 4.54 -6.04 32.17
C GLU A 186 6.06 -6.22 32.16
N ARG A 187 6.70 -5.83 31.04
CA ARG A 187 8.15 -5.92 30.87
C ARG A 187 8.91 -5.11 31.91
N GLU A 188 8.42 -3.92 32.31
CA GLU A 188 9.02 -3.13 33.39
C GLU A 188 9.18 -3.91 34.70
N LYS A 189 8.31 -4.89 34.93
CA LYS A 189 8.34 -5.73 36.13
C LYS A 189 9.10 -7.05 35.95
N THR A 190 9.08 -7.59 34.75
CA THR A 190 9.57 -8.96 34.49
C THR A 190 10.87 -9.00 33.69
N GLY A 191 11.21 -7.91 33.01
CA GLY A 191 12.32 -7.84 32.05
C GLY A 191 12.09 -8.66 30.77
N ALA A 192 10.96 -9.37 30.64
CA ALA A 192 10.70 -10.29 29.55
C ALA A 192 9.76 -9.69 28.49
N GLY A 193 10.13 -9.84 27.22
CA GLY A 193 9.27 -9.52 26.08
C GLY A 193 8.08 -10.47 25.92
N ARG A 194 7.15 -10.10 25.05
CA ARG A 194 5.93 -10.87 24.74
C ARG A 194 5.65 -10.94 23.24
N ARG A 195 5.00 -12.00 22.81
CA ARG A 195 4.33 -12.10 21.50
C ARG A 195 2.86 -11.73 21.65
N ILE A 196 2.38 -10.85 20.79
CA ILE A 196 1.00 -10.36 20.74
C ILE A 196 0.45 -10.71 19.36
N ASP A 197 -0.70 -11.39 19.34
CA ASP A 197 -1.45 -11.76 18.14
C ASP A 197 -2.81 -11.09 18.17
N VAL A 198 -3.13 -10.29 17.16
CA VAL A 198 -4.42 -9.60 17.02
C VAL A 198 -4.99 -9.90 15.64
N ALA A 199 -6.12 -10.60 15.61
CA ALA A 199 -6.83 -10.90 14.37
C ALA A 199 -7.95 -9.91 14.09
N MET A 200 -8.12 -9.51 12.84
CA MET A 200 -9.22 -8.60 12.45
C MET A 200 -10.59 -9.20 12.71
N MET A 201 -10.76 -10.50 12.41
CA MET A 201 -12.02 -11.19 12.64
C MET A 201 -12.38 -11.25 14.13
N ASP A 202 -11.43 -11.60 14.99
CA ASP A 202 -11.64 -11.68 16.44
C ASP A 202 -11.97 -10.30 17.02
N THR A 203 -11.24 -9.28 16.57
CA THR A 203 -11.46 -7.89 16.96
C THR A 203 -12.88 -7.44 16.64
N LEU A 204 -13.32 -7.64 15.39
CA LEU A 204 -14.66 -7.24 14.98
C LEU A 204 -15.75 -8.07 15.68
N PHE A 205 -15.52 -9.37 15.88
CA PHE A 205 -16.45 -10.21 16.63
C PHE A 205 -16.58 -9.75 18.09
N SER A 206 -15.47 -9.35 18.72
CA SER A 206 -15.47 -8.89 20.12
C SER A 206 -16.24 -7.59 20.34
N VAL A 207 -16.38 -6.74 19.30
CA VAL A 207 -17.12 -5.47 19.37
C VAL A 207 -18.56 -5.58 18.84
N MET A 208 -19.06 -6.80 18.60
CA MET A 208 -20.46 -7.02 18.20
C MET A 208 -21.45 -6.89 19.37
N GLU A 209 -20.95 -6.64 20.56
CA GLU A 209 -21.75 -6.27 21.75
C GLU A 209 -22.99 -7.16 21.97
N ASN A 210 -24.16 -6.50 22.05
CA ASN A 210 -25.44 -7.13 22.31
C ASN A 210 -25.87 -8.13 21.23
N PHE A 211 -25.44 -7.98 19.98
CA PHE A 211 -25.80 -8.93 18.91
C PHE A 211 -25.29 -10.34 19.17
N VAL A 212 -24.07 -10.49 19.70
CA VAL A 212 -23.54 -11.80 20.10
C VAL A 212 -24.27 -12.33 21.34
N VAL A 213 -24.54 -11.46 22.32
CA VAL A 213 -25.24 -11.82 23.56
C VAL A 213 -26.69 -12.23 23.28
N GLU A 214 -27.38 -11.58 22.37
CA GLU A 214 -28.73 -11.95 21.95
C GLU A 214 -28.78 -13.36 21.35
N TYR A 215 -27.81 -13.71 20.52
CA TYR A 215 -27.70 -15.06 19.99
C TYR A 215 -27.33 -16.10 21.06
N THR A 216 -26.29 -15.82 21.85
CA THR A 216 -25.73 -16.82 22.78
C THR A 216 -26.61 -17.07 24.03
N ILE A 217 -27.34 -16.03 24.48
CA ILE A 217 -28.18 -16.13 25.68
C ILE A 217 -29.66 -16.32 25.34
N ALA A 218 -30.18 -15.51 24.40
CA ALA A 218 -31.59 -15.54 24.05
C ALA A 218 -31.92 -16.50 22.89
N GLY A 219 -30.94 -17.08 22.22
CA GLY A 219 -31.12 -17.96 21.07
C GLY A 219 -31.72 -17.29 19.83
N LYS A 220 -31.72 -15.94 19.78
CA LYS A 220 -32.27 -15.17 18.68
C LYS A 220 -31.18 -14.85 17.66
N THR A 221 -31.54 -14.88 16.39
CA THR A 221 -30.65 -14.41 15.32
C THR A 221 -30.88 -12.91 15.10
N PRO A 222 -29.88 -12.07 15.36
CA PRO A 222 -29.98 -10.63 15.13
C PRO A 222 -30.23 -10.30 13.65
N HIS A 223 -30.94 -9.19 13.41
CA HIS A 223 -31.28 -8.71 12.08
C HIS A 223 -30.84 -7.25 11.89
N ARG A 224 -30.79 -6.83 10.63
CA ARG A 224 -30.55 -5.43 10.29
C ARG A 224 -31.75 -4.58 10.75
N ALA A 225 -31.46 -3.52 11.49
CA ALA A 225 -32.47 -2.61 12.06
C ALA A 225 -32.29 -1.13 11.58
N GLY A 226 -31.38 -0.89 10.64
CA GLY A 226 -31.03 0.48 10.26
C GLY A 226 -30.32 1.20 11.40
N ASN A 227 -30.85 2.35 11.79
CA ASN A 227 -30.32 3.15 12.91
C ASN A 227 -31.05 2.86 14.23
N GLN A 228 -32.05 1.98 14.22
CA GLN A 228 -32.77 1.59 15.42
C GLN A 228 -31.92 0.72 16.32
N ASP A 229 -31.86 1.06 17.61
CA ASP A 229 -31.31 0.16 18.63
C ASP A 229 -32.34 -0.94 18.94
N PRO A 230 -31.94 -2.23 18.95
CA PRO A 230 -32.88 -3.33 19.21
C PRO A 230 -33.36 -3.42 20.67
N SER A 231 -32.64 -2.80 21.61
CA SER A 231 -32.87 -2.92 23.06
C SER A 231 -33.40 -1.63 23.73
N ILE A 232 -33.39 -0.52 23.01
CA ILE A 232 -33.80 0.80 23.53
C ILE A 232 -34.71 1.50 22.52
N ALA A 233 -35.84 2.01 22.98
CA ALA A 233 -36.78 2.77 22.14
C ALA A 233 -37.44 3.94 22.87
N PRO A 234 -37.58 5.11 22.18
CA PRO A 234 -37.07 5.46 20.86
C PRO A 234 -35.55 5.75 20.89
N PHE A 235 -34.80 5.06 20.03
CA PHE A 235 -33.39 5.29 19.78
C PHE A 235 -33.17 5.02 18.28
N ASP A 236 -33.15 6.09 17.46
CA ASP A 236 -33.11 5.93 15.98
C ASP A 236 -32.84 7.30 15.32
N SER A 237 -32.80 7.31 13.99
CA SER A 237 -32.89 8.51 13.17
C SER A 237 -34.34 8.88 12.90
N PHE A 238 -34.60 10.19 12.87
CA PHE A 238 -35.95 10.75 12.66
C PHE A 238 -35.90 11.87 11.63
N ARG A 239 -36.96 12.03 10.86
CA ARG A 239 -37.11 13.12 9.90
C ARG A 239 -37.55 14.39 10.61
N ALA A 240 -36.92 15.51 10.26
CA ALA A 240 -37.36 16.85 10.56
C ALA A 240 -37.91 17.53 9.28
N LYS A 241 -38.27 18.79 9.38
CA LYS A 241 -38.77 19.59 8.25
C LYS A 241 -37.70 19.85 7.19
N ASP A 242 -36.46 19.98 7.59
CA ASP A 242 -35.32 20.42 6.76
C ASP A 242 -34.12 19.50 6.77
N GLY A 243 -34.23 18.30 7.36
CA GLY A 243 -33.18 17.31 7.43
C GLY A 243 -33.50 16.14 8.32
N ASP A 244 -32.49 15.31 8.61
CA ASP A 244 -32.59 14.19 9.51
C ASP A 244 -31.72 14.40 10.74
N PHE A 245 -32.14 13.82 11.86
CA PHE A 245 -31.42 13.87 13.12
C PHE A 245 -31.52 12.50 13.84
N VAL A 246 -30.71 12.32 14.87
CA VAL A 246 -30.80 11.17 15.77
C VAL A 246 -31.15 11.59 17.17
N MET A 247 -31.92 10.76 17.90
CA MET A 247 -32.12 10.91 19.32
C MET A 247 -32.26 9.57 20.01
N GLY A 248 -31.96 9.53 21.33
CA GLY A 248 -32.08 8.32 22.14
C GLY A 248 -32.73 8.57 23.49
N CYS A 249 -33.93 8.03 23.73
CA CYS A 249 -34.60 8.05 25.01
C CYS A 249 -34.28 6.78 25.82
N GLY A 250 -33.19 6.80 26.56
CA GLY A 250 -32.69 5.62 27.32
C GLY A 250 -33.52 5.28 28.57
N THR A 251 -34.48 6.07 28.97
CA THR A 251 -35.32 5.86 30.16
C THR A 251 -36.77 6.21 29.93
N ASP A 252 -37.68 5.59 30.70
CA ASP A 252 -39.12 5.90 30.65
C ASP A 252 -39.41 7.36 31.03
N LYS A 253 -38.58 7.95 31.89
CA LYS A 253 -38.66 9.37 32.24
C LYS A 253 -38.38 10.29 31.06
N MET A 254 -37.33 9.99 30.28
CA MET A 254 -37.02 10.74 29.05
C MET A 254 -38.15 10.62 28.03
N TYR A 255 -38.69 9.40 27.86
CA TYR A 255 -39.84 9.18 26.97
C TYR A 255 -41.08 9.98 27.38
N ALA A 256 -41.42 9.96 28.67
CA ALA A 256 -42.54 10.77 29.18
C ALA A 256 -42.31 12.27 28.94
N SER A 257 -41.09 12.78 29.13
CA SER A 257 -40.73 14.17 28.84
C SER A 257 -40.86 14.49 27.35
N LEU A 258 -40.47 13.59 26.47
CA LEU A 258 -40.66 13.74 25.02
C LEU A 258 -42.14 13.81 24.65
N CYS A 259 -42.98 12.92 25.22
CA CYS A 259 -44.41 12.93 25.01
C CYS A 259 -45.04 14.26 25.45
N GLY A 260 -44.60 14.82 26.60
CA GLY A 260 -45.03 16.14 27.05
C GLY A 260 -44.65 17.26 26.07
N ALA A 261 -43.42 17.26 25.53
CA ALA A 261 -42.98 18.24 24.52
C ALA A 261 -43.75 18.11 23.19
N MET A 262 -44.19 16.90 22.87
CA MET A 262 -45.04 16.63 21.71
C MET A 262 -46.50 17.05 21.92
N GLY A 263 -46.94 17.38 23.17
CA GLY A 263 -48.35 17.57 23.53
C GLY A 263 -49.15 16.26 23.44
N ARG A 264 -48.48 15.11 23.65
CA ARG A 264 -49.05 13.77 23.52
C ARG A 264 -48.79 12.95 24.79
N GLU A 265 -49.20 13.50 25.94
CA GLU A 265 -49.08 12.80 27.24
C GLU A 265 -49.89 11.49 27.28
N ASP A 266 -50.84 11.31 26.36
CA ASP A 266 -51.56 10.06 26.14
C ASP A 266 -50.62 8.91 25.77
N LEU A 267 -49.57 9.15 24.97
CA LEU A 267 -48.60 8.14 24.56
C LEU A 267 -47.77 7.62 25.73
N ALA A 268 -47.48 8.45 26.73
CA ALA A 268 -46.76 8.01 27.93
C ALA A 268 -47.60 7.08 28.83
N LYS A 269 -48.89 6.98 28.59
CA LYS A 269 -49.85 6.14 29.33
C LYS A 269 -50.41 5.01 28.47
N ASP A 270 -50.07 4.96 27.18
CA ASP A 270 -50.51 3.90 26.27
C ASP A 270 -49.81 2.59 26.63
N PRO A 271 -50.60 1.52 26.89
CA PRO A 271 -50.02 0.20 27.24
C PRO A 271 -48.96 -0.32 26.23
N ARG A 272 -49.08 0.08 24.96
CA ARG A 272 -48.13 -0.33 23.92
C ARG A 272 -46.74 0.33 24.08
N PHE A 273 -46.64 1.42 24.87
CA PHE A 273 -45.44 2.24 24.95
C PHE A 273 -45.02 2.54 26.40
N LEU A 274 -45.66 1.87 27.38
CA LEU A 274 -45.50 2.17 28.79
C LEU A 274 -44.08 1.92 29.29
N THR A 275 -43.52 0.77 28.96
CA THR A 275 -42.13 0.38 29.31
C THR A 275 -41.24 0.42 28.08
N ASN A 276 -39.91 0.41 28.31
CA ASN A 276 -38.95 0.30 27.21
C ASN A 276 -39.20 -0.95 26.35
N LEU A 277 -39.49 -2.09 26.97
CA LEU A 277 -39.79 -3.33 26.26
C LEU A 277 -41.00 -3.19 25.35
N ASP A 278 -42.11 -2.61 25.89
CA ASP A 278 -43.33 -2.37 25.11
C ASP A 278 -43.06 -1.46 23.91
N ARG A 279 -42.21 -0.45 24.08
CA ARG A 279 -41.82 0.46 22.99
C ARG A 279 -40.96 -0.24 21.93
N CYS A 280 -40.03 -1.09 22.33
CA CYS A 280 -39.21 -1.89 21.37
C CYS A 280 -40.12 -2.82 20.56
N GLU A 281 -41.04 -3.53 21.19
CA GLU A 281 -41.95 -4.46 20.50
C GLU A 281 -42.93 -3.72 19.57
N ASN A 282 -43.36 -2.52 19.94
CA ASN A 282 -44.34 -1.72 19.18
C ASN A 282 -43.71 -0.54 18.43
N TYR A 283 -42.39 -0.57 18.16
CA TYR A 283 -41.65 0.55 17.60
C TYR A 283 -42.18 1.02 16.24
N GLY A 284 -42.60 0.08 15.40
CA GLY A 284 -43.19 0.39 14.09
C GLY A 284 -44.46 1.27 14.18
N ALA A 285 -45.19 1.18 15.29
CA ALA A 285 -46.34 2.08 15.57
C ALA A 285 -45.90 3.38 16.23
N LEU A 286 -44.83 3.39 17.02
CA LEU A 286 -44.37 4.56 17.76
C LEU A 286 -43.66 5.58 16.88
N LYS A 287 -42.72 5.13 16.01
CA LYS A 287 -41.88 6.01 15.16
C LYS A 287 -42.71 6.97 14.31
N PRO A 288 -43.78 6.53 13.59
CA PRO A 288 -44.63 7.47 12.83
C PRO A 288 -45.31 8.55 13.67
N LEU A 289 -45.68 8.24 14.93
CA LEU A 289 -46.29 9.19 15.84
C LEU A 289 -45.29 10.28 16.27
N ILE A 290 -44.03 9.91 16.47
CA ILE A 290 -42.95 10.86 16.75
C ILE A 290 -42.66 11.70 15.50
N GLU A 291 -42.54 11.08 14.34
CA GLU A 291 -42.24 11.79 13.08
C GLU A 291 -43.35 12.74 12.64
N ALA A 292 -44.62 12.46 12.95
CA ALA A 292 -45.71 13.39 12.71
C ALA A 292 -45.50 14.73 13.43
N TRP A 293 -44.83 14.74 14.58
CA TRP A 293 -44.48 15.96 15.30
C TRP A 293 -43.14 16.55 14.82
N THR A 294 -42.10 15.73 14.64
CA THR A 294 -40.75 16.21 14.28
C THR A 294 -40.70 16.86 12.89
N THR A 295 -41.46 16.35 11.93
CA THR A 295 -41.54 16.92 10.57
C THR A 295 -42.20 18.31 10.51
N THR A 296 -42.85 18.76 11.59
CA THR A 296 -43.39 20.12 11.70
C THR A 296 -42.32 21.15 12.10
N LYS A 297 -41.14 20.75 12.48
CA LYS A 297 -40.07 21.56 13.05
C LYS A 297 -38.75 21.36 12.31
N THR A 298 -37.91 22.39 12.31
CA THR A 298 -36.54 22.31 11.80
C THR A 298 -35.66 21.53 12.77
N VAL A 299 -34.53 21.02 12.28
CA VAL A 299 -33.52 20.33 13.10
C VAL A 299 -33.06 21.21 14.26
N LYS A 300 -32.82 22.50 14.03
CA LYS A 300 -32.42 23.46 15.09
C LYS A 300 -33.47 23.70 16.15
N GLU A 301 -34.76 23.73 15.77
CA GLU A 301 -35.86 23.84 16.74
C GLU A 301 -35.97 22.59 17.60
N LEU A 302 -35.84 21.42 16.97
CA LEU A 302 -35.83 20.12 17.65
C LEU A 302 -34.62 19.96 18.58
N GLU A 303 -33.43 20.35 18.15
CA GLU A 303 -32.22 20.36 18.97
C GLU A 303 -32.46 21.12 20.28
N LYS A 304 -32.98 22.35 20.19
CA LYS A 304 -33.25 23.18 21.37
C LYS A 304 -34.27 22.55 22.32
N ILE A 305 -35.33 21.96 21.77
CA ILE A 305 -36.40 21.34 22.56
C ILE A 305 -35.87 20.05 23.21
N ILE A 306 -35.34 19.14 22.43
CA ILE A 306 -34.95 17.77 22.84
C ILE A 306 -33.76 17.81 23.80
N SER A 307 -32.73 18.61 23.49
CA SER A 307 -31.57 18.79 24.39
C SER A 307 -31.99 19.45 25.71
N GLY A 308 -32.97 20.36 25.68
CA GLY A 308 -33.56 20.97 26.89
C GLY A 308 -34.24 19.96 27.82
N LEU A 309 -34.62 18.78 27.31
CA LEU A 309 -35.16 17.66 28.08
C LEU A 309 -34.10 16.69 28.59
N SER A 310 -32.83 17.00 28.39
CA SER A 310 -31.68 16.07 28.66
C SER A 310 -31.77 14.76 27.89
N ILE A 311 -32.35 14.77 26.69
CA ILE A 311 -32.40 13.67 25.77
C ILE A 311 -31.22 13.85 24.79
N PRO A 312 -30.34 12.85 24.60
CA PRO A 312 -29.30 12.88 23.59
C PRO A 312 -29.88 13.17 22.20
N PHE A 313 -29.27 14.15 21.53
CA PHE A 313 -29.67 14.62 20.21
C PHE A 313 -28.43 14.87 19.35
N GLY A 314 -28.51 14.57 18.06
CA GLY A 314 -27.45 14.87 17.08
C GLY A 314 -28.02 15.09 15.68
N GLU A 315 -27.56 16.14 15.02
CA GLU A 315 -27.77 16.35 13.59
C GLU A 315 -26.88 15.36 12.80
N ILE A 316 -27.38 14.82 11.69
CA ILE A 316 -26.58 13.95 10.80
C ILE A 316 -25.73 14.83 9.88
N LEU A 317 -24.46 15.04 10.26
CA LEU A 317 -23.52 15.89 9.54
C LEU A 317 -22.81 15.14 8.41
N ASN A 318 -22.56 15.83 7.29
CA ASN A 318 -21.59 15.37 6.30
C ASN A 318 -20.15 15.71 6.75
N ILE A 319 -19.12 15.15 6.06
CA ILE A 319 -17.71 15.33 6.43
C ILE A 319 -17.30 16.82 6.48
N PRO A 320 -17.59 17.68 5.49
CA PRO A 320 -17.30 19.11 5.59
C PRO A 320 -17.94 19.78 6.82
N GLN A 321 -19.20 19.47 7.13
CA GLN A 321 -19.88 20.02 8.31
C GLN A 321 -19.24 19.53 9.61
N ALA A 322 -18.92 18.25 9.71
CA ALA A 322 -18.24 17.68 10.87
C ALA A 322 -16.83 18.25 11.06
N ALA A 323 -16.08 18.45 9.97
CA ALA A 323 -14.73 19.02 9.99
C ALA A 323 -14.73 20.49 10.46
N GLU A 324 -15.73 21.26 10.10
CA GLU A 324 -15.87 22.68 10.49
C GLU A 324 -16.69 22.89 11.76
N HIS A 325 -17.19 21.82 12.37
CA HIS A 325 -18.00 21.90 13.58
C HIS A 325 -17.21 22.52 14.76
N PRO A 326 -17.81 23.42 15.56
CA PRO A 326 -17.12 24.07 16.68
C PRO A 326 -16.44 23.08 17.64
N GLN A 327 -17.11 21.96 17.97
CA GLN A 327 -16.55 20.93 18.85
C GLN A 327 -15.31 20.24 18.24
N THR A 328 -15.28 20.00 16.93
CA THR A 328 -14.13 19.43 16.22
C THR A 328 -12.93 20.39 16.28
N LYS A 329 -13.18 21.68 16.12
CA LYS A 329 -12.16 22.74 16.23
C LYS A 329 -11.66 22.91 17.67
N GLU A 330 -12.57 22.98 18.64
CA GLU A 330 -12.23 23.10 20.07
C GLU A 330 -11.38 21.92 20.54
N ARG A 331 -11.66 20.72 20.02
CA ARG A 331 -10.89 19.51 20.31
C ARG A 331 -9.66 19.33 19.45
N ASN A 332 -9.31 20.31 18.58
CA ASN A 332 -8.19 20.27 17.65
C ASN A 332 -8.09 18.94 16.89
N MET A 333 -9.21 18.47 16.32
CA MET A 333 -9.27 17.17 15.65
C MET A 333 -8.81 17.23 14.19
N LEU A 334 -8.41 18.39 13.68
CA LEU A 334 -7.77 18.58 12.38
C LEU A 334 -6.43 19.29 12.57
N TRP A 335 -5.36 18.55 12.44
CA TRP A 335 -4.01 19.07 12.55
C TRP A 335 -3.51 19.64 11.21
N ASN A 336 -2.78 20.75 11.29
CA ASN A 336 -2.10 21.35 10.16
C ASN A 336 -0.67 20.82 10.10
N VAL A 337 -0.27 20.26 8.94
CA VAL A 337 1.07 19.69 8.73
C VAL A 337 1.59 20.19 7.38
N TYR A 338 2.81 20.72 7.36
CA TYR A 338 3.50 20.98 6.10
C TYR A 338 4.06 19.68 5.57
N GLN A 339 3.51 19.20 4.44
CA GLN A 339 3.94 17.96 3.80
C GLN A 339 4.87 18.28 2.63
N SER A 340 6.16 17.95 2.78
CA SER A 340 7.20 18.24 1.78
C SER A 340 6.89 17.62 0.41
N GLY A 341 6.41 16.38 0.38
CA GLY A 341 6.03 15.70 -0.86
C GLY A 341 4.86 16.34 -1.61
N MET A 342 4.05 17.19 -0.94
CA MET A 342 2.95 17.96 -1.55
C MET A 342 3.27 19.45 -1.68
N GLU A 343 4.40 19.90 -1.13
CA GLU A 343 4.85 21.29 -1.10
C GLU A 343 3.86 22.28 -0.48
N ARG A 344 2.98 21.80 0.41
CA ARG A 344 2.00 22.65 1.10
C ARG A 344 1.60 22.12 2.47
N THR A 345 0.93 22.97 3.24
CA THR A 345 0.25 22.56 4.46
C THR A 345 -1.06 21.84 4.12
N ILE A 346 -1.20 20.64 4.68
CA ILE A 346 -2.43 19.82 4.59
C ILE A 346 -3.10 19.75 5.97
N ARG A 347 -4.40 19.39 5.97
CA ARG A 347 -5.13 19.09 7.21
C ARG A 347 -5.41 17.60 7.29
N ILE A 348 -5.01 17.00 8.39
CA ILE A 348 -5.18 15.56 8.65
C ILE A 348 -5.89 15.35 9.99
N PRO A 349 -6.61 14.22 10.19
CA PRO A 349 -7.21 13.91 11.49
C PRO A 349 -6.15 13.84 12.60
N GLY A 350 -6.39 14.54 13.71
CA GLY A 350 -5.57 14.50 14.92
C GLY A 350 -5.85 13.29 15.80
N THR A 351 -5.04 13.10 16.86
CA THR A 351 -5.29 12.05 17.85
C THR A 351 -6.51 12.37 18.72
N PRO A 352 -7.40 11.39 18.99
CA PRO A 352 -8.48 11.57 19.95
C PRO A 352 -8.02 11.51 21.41
N ILE A 353 -6.81 11.01 21.69
CA ILE A 353 -6.23 10.91 23.03
C ILE A 353 -5.59 12.24 23.37
N LYS A 354 -6.15 12.93 24.35
CA LYS A 354 -5.66 14.24 24.82
C LYS A 354 -5.03 14.09 26.19
N ILE A 355 -3.69 14.19 26.26
CA ILE A 355 -2.92 14.14 27.50
C ILE A 355 -2.66 15.58 27.93
N HIS A 356 -3.17 15.96 29.11
CA HIS A 356 -3.00 17.32 29.60
C HIS A 356 -1.52 17.63 29.86
N GLY A 357 -1.04 18.74 29.30
CA GLY A 357 0.37 19.17 29.42
C GLY A 357 1.25 18.75 28.26
N GLU A 358 0.75 17.95 27.32
CA GLU A 358 1.43 17.62 26.07
C GLU A 358 0.92 18.48 24.91
N ALA A 359 1.78 18.68 23.90
CA ALA A 359 1.40 19.36 22.67
C ALA A 359 0.43 18.50 21.87
N ASP A 360 -0.68 19.11 21.41
CA ASP A 360 -1.71 18.47 20.58
C ASP A 360 -1.52 18.87 19.12
N GLU A 361 -0.37 18.48 18.56
CA GLU A 361 0.03 18.75 17.18
C GLU A 361 1.03 17.68 16.68
N PRO A 362 1.15 17.47 15.38
CA PRO A 362 2.13 16.53 14.84
C PRO A 362 3.55 17.14 14.97
N ARG A 363 4.51 16.31 15.38
CA ARG A 363 5.92 16.71 15.53
C ARG A 363 6.67 16.66 14.20
N LYS A 364 6.29 15.73 13.32
CA LYS A 364 6.92 15.50 12.00
C LYS A 364 5.86 15.12 10.98
N ALA A 365 5.99 15.61 9.76
CA ALA A 365 5.22 15.11 8.61
C ALA A 365 5.60 13.65 8.30
N ALA A 366 4.78 12.98 7.49
CA ALA A 366 5.14 11.66 6.99
C ALA A 366 6.36 11.76 6.03
N PRO A 367 7.39 10.92 6.22
CA PRO A 367 8.63 11.02 5.46
C PRO A 367 8.51 10.58 4.00
N LEU A 368 9.43 11.05 3.17
CA LEU A 368 9.69 10.47 1.85
C LEU A 368 10.28 9.06 2.00
N LEU A 369 10.29 8.29 0.90
CA LEU A 369 10.88 6.94 0.91
C LEU A 369 12.38 7.03 1.20
N GLY A 370 12.84 6.32 2.25
CA GLY A 370 14.25 6.31 2.65
C GLY A 370 14.78 7.62 3.26
N GLU A 371 13.92 8.60 3.55
CA GLU A 371 14.33 9.93 4.03
C GLU A 371 15.27 9.87 5.24
N ASP A 372 15.11 8.88 6.08
CA ASP A 372 15.89 8.73 7.31
C ASP A 372 17.03 7.69 7.22
N ASN A 373 17.34 7.13 6.01
CA ASN A 373 18.40 6.13 5.83
C ASN A 373 19.74 6.59 6.43
N ALA A 374 20.22 7.76 6.03
CA ALA A 374 21.52 8.26 6.45
C ALA A 374 21.60 8.45 7.98
N SER A 375 20.52 8.92 8.63
CA SER A 375 20.52 9.14 10.07
C SER A 375 20.48 7.83 10.85
N VAL A 376 19.58 6.90 10.47
CA VAL A 376 19.39 5.63 11.18
C VAL A 376 20.57 4.69 10.95
N PHE A 377 21.08 4.57 9.72
CA PHE A 377 22.25 3.75 9.46
C PHE A 377 23.53 4.35 10.06
N GLY A 378 23.64 5.69 10.11
CA GLY A 378 24.73 6.37 10.79
C GLY A 378 24.79 6.07 12.29
N GLU A 379 23.65 5.96 12.98
CA GLU A 379 23.54 5.55 14.38
C GLU A 379 24.04 4.09 14.59
N LEU A 380 23.94 3.24 13.56
CA LEU A 380 24.48 1.88 13.56
C LEU A 380 25.96 1.81 13.16
N GLY A 381 26.60 2.93 12.82
CA GLY A 381 28.02 3.02 12.46
C GLY A 381 28.32 2.86 10.96
N TYR A 382 27.31 2.89 10.09
CA TYR A 382 27.51 2.94 8.64
C TYR A 382 27.86 4.36 8.21
N ASP A 383 28.90 4.52 7.40
CA ASP A 383 29.27 5.81 6.82
C ASP A 383 28.41 6.14 5.56
N ALA A 384 28.51 7.39 5.10
CA ALA A 384 27.72 7.85 3.97
C ALA A 384 27.99 7.04 2.67
N ALA A 385 29.22 6.57 2.46
CA ALA A 385 29.56 5.77 1.30
C ALA A 385 28.90 4.37 1.37
N SER A 386 28.89 3.75 2.53
CA SER A 386 28.21 2.46 2.75
C SER A 386 26.69 2.58 2.57
N VAL A 387 26.08 3.71 2.98
CA VAL A 387 24.65 3.96 2.74
C VAL A 387 24.34 4.14 1.25
N GLU A 388 25.18 4.92 0.54
CA GLU A 388 25.05 5.13 -0.91
C GLU A 388 25.23 3.80 -1.67
N ASP A 389 26.15 2.94 -1.28
CA ASP A 389 26.33 1.60 -1.86
C ASP A 389 25.10 0.70 -1.69
N LEU A 390 24.50 0.70 -0.51
CA LEU A 390 23.25 -0.04 -0.25
C LEU A 390 22.10 0.46 -1.13
N GLU A 391 21.95 1.78 -1.26
CA GLU A 391 20.92 2.39 -2.11
C GLU A 391 21.14 2.07 -3.61
N ASN A 392 22.39 2.06 -4.07
CA ASN A 392 22.75 1.70 -5.44
C ASN A 392 22.48 0.21 -5.73
N GLN A 393 22.84 -0.70 -4.84
CA GLN A 393 22.53 -2.14 -4.98
C GLN A 393 21.01 -2.37 -5.09
N TYR A 394 20.22 -1.62 -4.35
CA TYR A 394 18.76 -1.70 -4.44
C TYR A 394 18.23 -1.17 -5.78
N ALA A 395 18.81 -0.09 -6.30
CA ALA A 395 18.43 0.46 -7.60
C ALA A 395 18.77 -0.49 -8.76
N GLU A 396 19.91 -1.17 -8.70
CA GLU A 396 20.29 -2.19 -9.68
C GLU A 396 19.36 -3.41 -9.64
N GLY A 397 19.04 -3.90 -8.43
CA GLY A 397 18.10 -5.00 -8.25
C GLY A 397 16.70 -4.67 -8.75
N GLN A 398 16.26 -3.42 -8.60
CA GLN A 398 15.00 -2.92 -9.13
C GLN A 398 14.98 -2.97 -10.66
N LEU A 399 16.03 -2.44 -11.31
CA LEU A 399 16.12 -2.42 -12.76
C LEU A 399 16.06 -3.83 -13.34
N LEU A 400 16.74 -4.79 -12.70
CA LEU A 400 16.66 -6.20 -13.07
C LEU A 400 15.23 -6.74 -12.95
N LEU A 401 14.53 -6.45 -11.84
CA LEU A 401 13.16 -6.92 -11.62
C LEU A 401 12.20 -6.35 -12.68
N GLU A 402 12.31 -5.05 -12.97
CA GLU A 402 11.50 -4.39 -14.02
C GLU A 402 11.72 -5.04 -15.39
N ARG A 403 12.98 -5.42 -15.71
CA ARG A 403 13.31 -6.10 -16.95
C ARG A 403 12.77 -7.54 -16.99
N LEU A 404 12.83 -8.27 -15.88
CA LEU A 404 12.23 -9.60 -15.75
C LEU A 404 10.71 -9.56 -15.89
N GLU A 405 10.04 -8.57 -15.27
CA GLU A 405 8.59 -8.35 -15.40
C GLU A 405 8.22 -7.96 -16.85
N MET A 406 9.01 -7.10 -17.49
CA MET A 406 8.81 -6.73 -18.89
C MET A 406 8.95 -7.96 -19.81
N GLY A 407 9.98 -8.75 -19.63
CA GLY A 407 10.16 -10.01 -20.38
C GLY A 407 9.00 -10.98 -20.17
N HIS A 408 8.55 -11.16 -18.92
CA HIS A 408 7.40 -12.00 -18.60
C HIS A 408 6.10 -11.49 -19.28
N ASN A 409 5.85 -10.18 -19.27
CA ASN A 409 4.69 -9.57 -19.89
C ASN A 409 4.72 -9.70 -21.43
N LEU A 410 5.89 -9.52 -22.06
CA LEU A 410 6.08 -9.68 -23.50
C LEU A 410 5.79 -11.12 -23.95
N LEU A 411 6.10 -12.12 -23.12
CA LEU A 411 5.84 -13.53 -23.39
C LEU A 411 4.39 -13.96 -23.07
N GLY A 412 3.54 -13.06 -22.53
CA GLY A 412 2.18 -13.40 -22.11
C GLY A 412 2.11 -14.50 -21.04
N GLY A 413 3.17 -14.68 -20.26
CA GLY A 413 3.26 -15.66 -19.19
C GLY A 413 3.48 -17.11 -19.63
N ASP A 414 3.60 -17.38 -20.93
CA ASP A 414 3.80 -18.75 -21.47
C ASP A 414 5.08 -18.84 -22.29
N LYS A 415 6.11 -19.46 -21.70
CA LYS A 415 7.42 -19.68 -22.32
C LYS A 415 7.38 -20.55 -23.61
N ASN A 416 6.29 -21.26 -23.87
CA ASN A 416 6.13 -22.16 -25.02
C ASN A 416 5.46 -21.53 -26.23
N ARG A 417 5.07 -20.26 -26.18
CA ARG A 417 4.45 -19.55 -27.30
C ARG A 417 5.45 -18.98 -28.30
N TRP A 418 6.19 -19.84 -28.95
CA TRP A 418 6.91 -19.54 -30.19
C TRP A 418 6.00 -19.75 -31.39
N SER A 419 5.18 -18.75 -31.70
CA SER A 419 4.46 -18.71 -32.97
C SER A 419 4.94 -17.51 -33.79
N THR A 420 4.67 -17.51 -35.09
CA THR A 420 4.84 -16.34 -35.96
C THR A 420 4.09 -15.09 -35.47
N GLU A 421 3.23 -15.22 -34.47
CA GLU A 421 2.48 -14.16 -33.80
C GLU A 421 3.34 -13.24 -32.93
N SER A 422 4.58 -13.60 -32.60
CA SER A 422 5.54 -12.76 -31.87
C SER A 422 6.27 -11.76 -32.76
N ILE A 423 6.07 -11.77 -34.08
CA ILE A 423 6.65 -10.81 -35.01
C ILE A 423 5.66 -9.68 -35.25
N CYS A 424 6.06 -8.45 -34.94
CA CYS A 424 5.19 -7.27 -35.09
C CYS A 424 5.92 -6.09 -35.73
N VAL A 425 5.16 -5.08 -36.12
CA VAL A 425 5.67 -3.78 -36.56
C VAL A 425 5.37 -2.77 -35.48
N GLU A 426 6.41 -2.10 -34.99
CA GLU A 426 6.27 -1.08 -33.96
C GLU A 426 7.16 0.15 -34.20
N GLU A 427 6.79 1.26 -33.59
CA GLU A 427 7.64 2.46 -33.54
C GLU A 427 8.60 2.31 -32.37
N ILE A 428 9.90 2.37 -32.65
CA ILE A 428 10.94 2.37 -31.61
C ILE A 428 11.10 3.77 -31.07
N PRO A 429 10.80 4.03 -29.79
CA PRO A 429 10.87 5.38 -29.21
C PRO A 429 12.29 5.92 -29.19
N VAL A 430 12.43 7.24 -29.28
CA VAL A 430 13.75 7.90 -29.16
C VAL A 430 14.20 7.86 -27.71
N SER A 431 15.36 7.26 -27.46
CA SER A 431 15.97 7.18 -26.13
C SER A 431 17.40 7.71 -26.15
N PRO A 432 17.86 8.45 -25.13
CA PRO A 432 19.26 8.80 -24.99
C PRO A 432 20.07 7.55 -24.62
N VAL A 433 21.21 7.35 -25.26
CA VAL A 433 22.11 6.21 -25.01
C VAL A 433 23.56 6.65 -24.89
N LEU A 434 24.33 5.93 -24.09
CA LEU A 434 25.77 5.88 -24.18
C LEU A 434 26.17 4.70 -25.03
N PHE A 435 27.23 4.83 -25.83
CA PHE A 435 27.65 3.76 -26.74
C PHE A 435 29.17 3.61 -26.84
N THR A 436 29.58 2.40 -27.20
CA THR A 436 30.92 2.09 -27.70
C THR A 436 30.81 1.35 -29.03
N ARG A 437 31.68 1.67 -30.02
CA ARG A 437 31.72 0.96 -31.30
C ARG A 437 33.14 0.46 -31.61
N ARG A 438 33.25 -0.83 -31.90
CA ARG A 438 34.54 -1.49 -32.22
C ARG A 438 34.32 -2.66 -33.18
N THR A 439 35.30 -2.94 -34.04
CA THR A 439 35.31 -4.17 -34.80
C THR A 439 35.78 -5.33 -33.91
N GLN A 440 34.94 -6.35 -33.77
CA GLN A 440 35.25 -7.59 -33.06
C GLN A 440 35.73 -8.62 -34.05
N THR A 441 36.99 -9.00 -33.95
CA THR A 441 37.63 -9.96 -34.88
C THR A 441 37.22 -11.39 -34.57
N ASN A 442 36.85 -12.16 -35.58
CA ASN A 442 36.41 -13.56 -35.46
C ASN A 442 35.24 -13.70 -34.42
N TYR A 443 34.33 -12.77 -34.43
CA TYR A 443 33.25 -12.69 -33.47
C TYR A 443 32.34 -13.91 -33.55
N LYS A 444 32.00 -14.48 -32.38
CA LYS A 444 30.91 -15.43 -32.17
C LYS A 444 29.85 -14.79 -31.34
N ASN A 445 28.59 -15.18 -31.53
CA ASN A 445 27.48 -14.62 -30.79
C ASN A 445 27.59 -14.79 -29.26
N SER A 446 28.26 -15.87 -28.82
CA SER A 446 28.56 -16.14 -27.41
C SER A 446 29.65 -15.24 -26.79
N ASP A 447 30.40 -14.53 -27.65
CA ASP A 447 31.52 -13.68 -27.22
C ASP A 447 31.09 -12.22 -26.99
N VAL A 448 29.79 -11.97 -26.70
CA VAL A 448 29.31 -10.63 -26.29
C VAL A 448 30.17 -10.16 -25.13
N SER A 449 30.99 -9.15 -25.41
CA SER A 449 32.05 -8.71 -24.52
C SER A 449 31.46 -8.08 -23.28
N VAL A 450 31.23 -8.87 -22.25
CA VAL A 450 30.78 -8.44 -20.90
C VAL A 450 31.66 -7.28 -20.41
N GLU A 451 32.96 -7.28 -20.74
CA GLU A 451 33.88 -6.19 -20.42
C GLU A 451 33.42 -4.85 -20.99
N ARG A 452 32.86 -4.81 -22.21
CA ARG A 452 32.34 -3.57 -22.83
C ARG A 452 31.06 -3.08 -22.17
N TRP A 453 30.27 -3.97 -21.63
CA TRP A 453 29.11 -3.62 -20.84
C TRP A 453 29.54 -2.95 -19.53
N PHE A 454 30.53 -3.50 -18.84
CA PHE A 454 31.11 -2.87 -17.66
C PHE A 454 31.74 -1.51 -17.95
N GLU A 455 32.44 -1.34 -19.08
CA GLU A 455 32.96 -0.04 -19.51
C GLU A 455 31.84 1.03 -19.59
N LEU A 456 30.68 0.67 -20.15
CA LEU A 456 29.53 1.59 -20.26
C LEU A 456 28.89 1.87 -18.88
N PHE A 457 28.75 0.87 -18.05
CA PHE A 457 28.24 1.07 -16.68
C PHE A 457 29.16 1.95 -15.85
N GLU A 458 30.49 1.80 -15.96
CA GLU A 458 31.43 2.72 -15.32
C GLU A 458 31.24 4.17 -15.76
N ILE A 459 30.95 4.41 -17.06
CA ILE A 459 30.67 5.76 -17.55
C ILE A 459 29.38 6.29 -16.96
N VAL A 460 28.32 5.47 -16.88
CA VAL A 460 27.05 5.80 -16.25
C VAL A 460 27.26 6.23 -14.80
N GLN A 461 28.00 5.45 -14.02
CA GLN A 461 28.32 5.75 -12.62
C GLN A 461 29.14 7.03 -12.47
N ARG A 462 30.22 7.18 -13.24
CA ARG A 462 31.09 8.38 -13.18
C ARG A 462 30.33 9.67 -13.50
N GLN A 463 29.33 9.59 -14.39
CA GLN A 463 28.51 10.75 -14.79
C GLN A 463 27.24 10.92 -13.94
N LYS A 464 27.05 10.07 -12.92
CA LYS A 464 25.86 10.05 -12.06
C LYS A 464 24.55 9.90 -12.84
N LEU A 465 24.57 9.17 -13.95
CA LEU A 465 23.41 8.85 -14.75
C LEU A 465 22.74 7.59 -14.21
N ARG A 466 21.48 7.41 -14.57
CA ARG A 466 20.73 6.18 -14.31
C ARG A 466 20.54 5.41 -15.63
N ALA A 467 20.92 4.15 -15.65
CA ALA A 467 20.50 3.25 -16.73
C ALA A 467 18.98 3.03 -16.64
N THR A 468 18.27 3.20 -17.75
CA THR A 468 16.80 3.15 -17.79
C THR A 468 16.25 2.03 -18.65
N GLY A 469 17.10 1.29 -19.33
CA GLY A 469 16.69 0.24 -20.25
C GLY A 469 17.74 -0.83 -20.44
N SER A 470 17.45 -1.70 -21.39
CA SER A 470 18.26 -2.84 -21.78
C SER A 470 19.52 -2.38 -22.53
N VAL A 471 20.51 -3.27 -22.61
CA VAL A 471 21.65 -3.08 -23.49
C VAL A 471 21.24 -3.41 -24.92
N VAL A 472 21.60 -2.55 -25.86
CA VAL A 472 21.31 -2.74 -27.29
C VAL A 472 22.62 -2.96 -28.05
N LEU A 473 22.68 -4.04 -28.79
CA LEU A 473 23.76 -4.38 -29.69
C LEU A 473 23.34 -4.06 -31.13
N THR A 474 24.05 -3.19 -31.83
CA THR A 474 23.78 -2.83 -33.24
C THR A 474 24.87 -3.31 -34.16
N TYR A 475 24.51 -4.03 -35.22
CA TYR A 475 25.41 -4.52 -36.24
C TYR A 475 25.52 -3.49 -37.36
N HIS A 476 26.72 -2.94 -37.59
CA HIS A 476 27.00 -1.98 -38.65
C HIS A 476 27.40 -2.67 -39.99
N ASN A 477 27.58 -3.97 -39.97
CA ASN A 477 27.69 -4.83 -41.15
C ASN A 477 26.54 -5.87 -41.12
N ASN A 478 26.64 -6.92 -41.98
CA ASN A 478 25.61 -7.94 -41.99
C ASN A 478 25.58 -8.70 -40.65
N PRO A 479 24.46 -8.74 -39.90
CA PRO A 479 24.37 -9.43 -38.61
C PRO A 479 24.64 -10.94 -38.71
N LEU A 480 24.53 -11.53 -39.90
CA LEU A 480 24.82 -12.95 -40.11
C LEU A 480 26.32 -13.25 -40.13
N GLU A 481 27.21 -12.28 -40.27
CA GLU A 481 28.66 -12.45 -40.25
C GLU A 481 29.15 -13.08 -38.94
N GLN A 482 28.50 -12.80 -37.84
CA GLN A 482 28.79 -13.41 -36.53
C GLN A 482 28.74 -14.95 -36.58
N PHE A 483 27.82 -15.54 -37.31
CA PHE A 483 27.62 -16.99 -37.39
C PHE A 483 28.68 -17.67 -38.27
N TYR A 484 29.34 -16.87 -39.11
CA TYR A 484 30.47 -17.32 -39.91
C TYR A 484 31.84 -17.06 -39.22
N GLN A 485 31.83 -16.58 -37.96
CA GLN A 485 33.02 -16.21 -37.20
C GLN A 485 33.88 -15.18 -37.94
N ARG A 486 33.25 -14.21 -38.59
CA ARG A 486 33.90 -13.10 -39.28
C ARG A 486 33.98 -11.86 -38.40
N ASP A 487 34.75 -10.87 -38.89
CA ASP A 487 34.85 -9.59 -38.23
C ASP A 487 33.51 -8.86 -38.25
N CYS A 488 33.01 -8.48 -37.07
CA CYS A 488 31.78 -7.76 -36.90
C CYS A 488 32.07 -6.34 -36.41
N ASP A 489 31.53 -5.33 -37.10
CA ASP A 489 31.51 -3.95 -36.63
C ASP A 489 30.30 -3.73 -35.72
N LEU A 490 30.56 -3.76 -34.42
CA LEU A 490 29.55 -3.79 -33.39
C LEU A 490 29.52 -2.50 -32.57
N GLU A 491 28.35 -2.00 -32.36
CA GLU A 491 28.07 -0.93 -31.42
C GLU A 491 27.24 -1.48 -30.26
N ILE A 492 27.68 -1.23 -29.04
CA ILE A 492 26.96 -1.56 -27.82
C ILE A 492 26.48 -0.27 -27.18
N CYS A 493 25.20 -0.19 -26.89
CA CYS A 493 24.54 0.97 -26.27
C CYS A 493 23.90 0.58 -24.94
N ILE A 494 23.90 1.53 -23.99
CA ILE A 494 23.09 1.46 -22.77
C ILE A 494 22.14 2.67 -22.73
N GLN A 495 20.86 2.46 -22.46
CA GLN A 495 19.89 3.51 -22.33
C GLN A 495 20.06 4.24 -20.99
N VAL A 496 19.94 5.58 -20.99
CA VAL A 496 20.12 6.43 -19.81
C VAL A 496 18.95 7.40 -19.65
N ASN A 497 18.74 7.88 -18.43
CA ASN A 497 17.58 8.71 -18.05
C ASN A 497 17.58 10.11 -18.66
N GLU A 498 18.73 10.62 -19.12
CA GLU A 498 18.84 11.96 -19.71
C GLU A 498 19.91 12.05 -20.79
N ALA A 499 19.75 12.98 -21.70
CA ALA A 499 20.72 13.23 -22.75
C ALA A 499 21.97 13.92 -22.20
N VAL A 500 23.15 13.36 -22.49
CA VAL A 500 24.44 13.86 -22.02
C VAL A 500 25.25 14.40 -23.17
N ALA A 501 25.91 15.55 -22.98
CA ALA A 501 26.88 16.07 -23.92
C ALA A 501 28.25 15.38 -23.74
N ALA A 502 28.39 14.18 -24.25
CA ALA A 502 29.61 13.39 -24.19
C ALA A 502 29.93 12.78 -25.57
N PRO A 503 31.22 12.57 -25.95
CA PRO A 503 31.57 11.94 -27.21
C PRO A 503 30.97 10.53 -27.43
N ALA A 504 30.63 9.86 -26.33
CA ALA A 504 30.02 8.53 -26.33
C ALA A 504 28.49 8.56 -26.22
N ALA A 505 27.83 9.72 -26.37
CA ALA A 505 26.38 9.88 -26.23
C ALA A 505 25.72 10.11 -27.60
N LYS A 506 24.56 9.46 -27.80
CA LYS A 506 23.68 9.66 -28.95
C LYS A 506 22.23 9.32 -28.60
N THR A 507 21.34 9.35 -29.58
CA THR A 507 19.99 8.82 -29.46
C THR A 507 19.88 7.49 -30.21
N PHE A 508 19.07 6.57 -29.69
CA PHE A 508 18.64 5.34 -30.35
C PHE A 508 17.12 5.37 -30.54
N GLY A 509 16.61 4.88 -31.66
CA GLY A 509 15.17 4.87 -31.96
C GLY A 509 14.72 6.01 -32.87
N GLY A 510 13.41 6.30 -32.89
CA GLY A 510 12.80 7.26 -33.80
C GLY A 510 12.54 6.70 -35.20
N PHE A 511 12.36 5.38 -35.32
CA PHE A 511 12.10 4.68 -36.60
C PHE A 511 11.08 3.55 -36.40
N THR A 512 10.40 3.17 -37.50
CA THR A 512 9.55 1.98 -37.54
C THR A 512 10.42 0.73 -37.74
N ALA A 513 10.14 -0.32 -36.99
CA ALA A 513 10.87 -1.59 -37.11
C ALA A 513 9.93 -2.80 -37.13
N VAL A 514 10.40 -3.88 -37.76
CA VAL A 514 9.92 -5.22 -37.48
C VAL A 514 10.67 -5.74 -36.27
N THR A 515 9.95 -6.22 -35.27
CA THR A 515 10.52 -6.79 -34.06
C THR A 515 10.10 -8.24 -33.86
N ALA A 516 10.98 -9.02 -33.26
CA ALA A 516 10.75 -10.41 -32.91
C ALA A 516 11.44 -10.75 -31.59
N LEU A 517 10.78 -11.53 -30.72
CA LEU A 517 11.39 -11.99 -29.47
C LEU A 517 12.09 -13.32 -29.67
N HIS A 518 13.30 -13.42 -29.13
CA HIS A 518 14.06 -14.65 -28.95
C HIS A 518 14.11 -15.01 -27.48
N VAL A 519 13.77 -16.24 -27.12
CA VAL A 519 13.93 -16.78 -25.76
C VAL A 519 14.83 -17.98 -25.82
N GLY A 520 15.85 -18.02 -24.97
CA GLY A 520 16.82 -19.11 -24.93
C GLY A 520 18.23 -18.67 -25.30
N ARG A 521 19.04 -19.65 -25.70
CA ARG A 521 20.48 -19.44 -25.95
C ARG A 521 20.73 -18.44 -27.06
N ASN A 522 21.64 -17.54 -26.84
CA ASN A 522 22.06 -16.57 -27.87
C ASN A 522 22.58 -17.22 -29.15
N GLU A 523 23.12 -18.45 -29.07
CA GLU A 523 23.56 -19.22 -30.23
C GLU A 523 22.42 -19.52 -31.21
N ASP A 524 21.18 -19.61 -30.73
CA ASP A 524 19.97 -19.95 -31.50
C ASP A 524 19.24 -18.71 -32.08
N ILE A 525 19.65 -17.50 -31.73
CA ILE A 525 18.99 -16.25 -32.16
C ILE A 525 18.94 -16.09 -33.69
N ILE A 526 19.84 -16.73 -34.42
CA ILE A 526 19.83 -16.76 -35.90
C ILE A 526 18.47 -17.21 -36.46
N GLN A 527 17.83 -18.17 -35.80
CA GLN A 527 16.52 -18.66 -36.24
C GLN A 527 15.45 -17.59 -36.17
N THR A 528 15.53 -16.71 -35.16
CA THR A 528 14.63 -15.57 -34.97
C THR A 528 14.89 -14.51 -36.03
N HIS A 529 16.15 -14.18 -36.33
CA HIS A 529 16.51 -13.28 -37.44
C HIS A 529 15.96 -13.80 -38.79
N ILE A 530 16.18 -15.08 -39.10
CA ILE A 530 15.67 -15.69 -40.35
C ILE A 530 14.16 -15.63 -40.44
N LYS A 531 13.44 -15.91 -39.35
CA LYS A 531 11.97 -15.82 -39.30
C LYS A 531 11.49 -14.38 -39.51
N ALA A 532 12.08 -13.41 -38.82
CA ALA A 532 11.72 -12.01 -38.94
C ALA A 532 11.96 -11.47 -40.36
N ILE A 533 13.12 -11.80 -40.98
CA ILE A 533 13.43 -11.39 -42.35
C ILE A 533 12.49 -12.06 -43.38
N LYS A 534 12.17 -13.34 -43.21
CA LYS A 534 11.19 -14.03 -44.10
C LYS A 534 9.82 -13.38 -43.99
N TRP A 535 9.35 -13.10 -42.79
CA TRP A 535 8.06 -12.45 -42.55
C TRP A 535 8.04 -11.05 -43.17
N LEU A 536 9.10 -10.23 -42.93
CA LEU A 536 9.27 -8.90 -43.50
C LEU A 536 9.14 -8.90 -45.03
N ASN A 537 9.85 -9.83 -45.70
CA ASN A 537 9.80 -9.99 -47.16
C ASN A 537 8.43 -10.40 -47.65
N GLN A 538 7.72 -11.28 -46.93
CA GLN A 538 6.34 -11.69 -47.28
C GLN A 538 5.34 -10.54 -47.15
N GLN A 539 5.57 -9.59 -46.23
CA GLN A 539 4.74 -8.40 -46.05
C GLN A 539 5.14 -7.24 -46.97
N GLY A 540 6.19 -7.39 -47.78
CA GLY A 540 6.65 -6.39 -48.76
C GLY A 540 7.41 -5.22 -48.15
N TYR A 541 7.91 -5.34 -46.92
CA TYR A 541 8.76 -4.31 -46.31
C TYR A 541 10.21 -4.42 -46.80
N THR A 542 10.94 -3.30 -46.77
CA THR A 542 12.39 -3.23 -47.05
C THR A 542 13.15 -2.85 -45.79
N ILE A 543 14.34 -3.41 -45.61
CA ILE A 543 15.20 -3.06 -44.47
C ILE A 543 15.77 -1.66 -44.73
N ALA A 544 15.57 -0.74 -43.79
CA ALA A 544 15.90 0.67 -43.91
C ALA A 544 17.11 1.12 -43.03
N GLY A 545 17.67 0.22 -42.23
CA GLY A 545 18.74 0.60 -41.30
C GLY A 545 19.50 -0.59 -40.73
N GLN A 546 20.29 -0.33 -39.70
CA GLN A 546 21.11 -1.33 -39.03
C GLN A 546 20.23 -2.23 -38.16
N VAL A 547 20.46 -3.54 -38.21
CA VAL A 547 19.79 -4.52 -37.35
C VAL A 547 20.36 -4.43 -35.96
N SER A 548 19.48 -4.46 -34.95
CA SER A 548 19.86 -4.42 -33.55
C SER A 548 19.26 -5.56 -32.75
N GLU A 549 19.91 -5.91 -31.66
CA GLU A 549 19.47 -6.88 -30.65
C GLU A 549 19.39 -6.16 -29.31
N GLU A 550 18.22 -6.08 -28.72
CA GLU A 550 18.00 -5.53 -27.38
C GLU A 550 17.93 -6.68 -26.37
N TYR A 551 18.89 -6.75 -25.48
CA TYR A 551 18.99 -7.77 -24.44
C TYR A 551 18.09 -7.41 -23.26
N ILE A 552 16.84 -7.87 -23.27
CA ILE A 552 15.86 -7.60 -22.21
C ILE A 552 16.25 -8.35 -20.94
N ILE A 553 16.59 -9.64 -21.06
CA ILE A 553 17.18 -10.45 -20.00
C ILE A 553 18.45 -11.05 -20.58
N SER A 554 19.57 -10.63 -20.08
CA SER A 554 20.89 -10.92 -20.64
C SER A 554 21.68 -11.96 -19.82
N PRO A 555 22.81 -12.47 -20.35
CA PRO A 555 23.72 -13.31 -19.60
C PRO A 555 24.30 -12.68 -18.33
N VAL A 556 24.28 -11.36 -18.20
CA VAL A 556 24.73 -10.65 -17.00
C VAL A 556 23.64 -10.67 -15.92
N ASP A 557 22.36 -10.78 -16.33
CA ASP A 557 21.22 -10.74 -15.42
C ASP A 557 20.94 -12.09 -14.77
N ILE A 558 21.02 -13.17 -15.56
CA ILE A 558 20.75 -14.54 -15.10
C ILE A 558 21.71 -15.55 -15.76
N THR A 559 22.06 -16.59 -15.02
CA THR A 559 23.00 -17.61 -15.46
C THR A 559 22.37 -18.73 -16.31
N ASN A 560 21.04 -18.89 -16.29
CA ASN A 560 20.36 -19.90 -17.07
C ASN A 560 20.07 -19.38 -18.49
N GLU A 561 20.84 -19.85 -19.45
CA GLU A 561 20.74 -19.42 -20.86
C GLU A 561 19.38 -19.65 -21.50
N GLU A 562 18.61 -20.64 -21.03
CA GLU A 562 17.25 -20.92 -21.53
C GLU A 562 16.21 -19.84 -21.14
N ASP A 563 16.56 -18.99 -20.19
CA ASP A 563 15.71 -17.90 -19.70
C ASP A 563 16.12 -16.51 -20.25
N HIS A 564 17.17 -16.43 -21.09
CA HIS A 564 17.54 -15.18 -21.76
C HIS A 564 16.45 -14.73 -22.70
N ILE A 565 16.20 -13.41 -22.75
CA ILE A 565 15.21 -12.80 -23.66
C ILE A 565 15.89 -11.68 -24.43
N THR A 566 15.88 -11.82 -25.76
CA THR A 566 16.46 -10.84 -26.68
C THR A 566 15.40 -10.42 -27.70
N LYS A 567 15.26 -9.12 -27.91
CA LYS A 567 14.39 -8.53 -28.93
C LYS A 567 15.21 -8.17 -30.15
N VAL A 568 14.94 -8.83 -31.25
CA VAL A 568 15.52 -8.52 -32.58
C VAL A 568 14.75 -7.32 -33.15
N ILE A 569 15.48 -6.28 -33.57
CA ILE A 569 14.93 -5.01 -34.10
C ILE A 569 15.47 -4.78 -35.49
N ILE A 570 14.61 -4.80 -36.51
CA ILE A 570 14.97 -4.60 -37.92
C ILE A 570 14.25 -3.35 -38.43
N PRO A 571 14.96 -2.19 -38.58
CA PRO A 571 14.38 -0.98 -39.13
C PRO A 571 13.84 -1.20 -40.55
N ILE A 572 12.65 -0.64 -40.83
CA ILE A 572 11.95 -0.88 -42.10
C ILE A 572 11.43 0.41 -42.74
N GLU A 573 11.27 0.38 -44.05
CA GLU A 573 10.43 1.31 -44.81
C GLU A 573 9.15 0.65 -45.25
N LYS A 574 8.05 1.42 -45.24
CA LYS A 574 6.74 0.93 -45.73
C LYS A 574 6.81 0.67 -47.24
N PRO A 575 6.10 -0.36 -47.73
CA PRO A 575 5.98 -0.54 -49.17
C PRO A 575 5.42 0.74 -49.84
N GLU A 576 6.03 1.18 -50.92
CA GLU A 576 5.44 2.26 -51.73
C GLU A 576 4.04 1.83 -52.16
N THR A 577 3.02 2.54 -51.69
CA THR A 577 1.63 2.37 -52.13
C THR A 577 1.54 2.77 -53.60
N GLY A 578 1.72 1.82 -54.54
CA GLY A 578 1.55 2.12 -55.96
C GLY A 578 2.26 1.25 -57.00
N LYS A 579 2.69 0.03 -56.70
CA LYS A 579 3.03 -0.92 -57.77
C LYS A 579 2.27 -2.26 -57.56
N SER A 580 1.07 -2.35 -58.15
CA SER A 580 0.42 -3.60 -58.47
C SER A 580 1.37 -4.37 -59.38
N THR A 581 2.00 -5.41 -58.87
CA THR A 581 2.64 -6.42 -59.74
C THR A 581 1.55 -7.29 -60.33
N VAL A 582 1.38 -7.13 -61.66
CA VAL A 582 0.66 -8.03 -62.55
C VAL A 582 1.26 -9.44 -62.52
#